data_b13eba41cfed9328f118af28a437013a
#
_entry.id   b13eba41cfed9328f118af28a437013a
#
_cell.length_a   1.000
_cell.length_b   1.000
_cell.length_c   1.000
_cell.angle_alpha   90.00
_cell.angle_beta   90.00
_cell.angle_gamma   90.00
#
_symmetry.space_group_name_H-M   'P 1'
#
loop_
_entity.id
_entity.type
_entity.pdbx_description
1 polymer ?
#
loop_
_entity_poly.entity_id
_entity_poly.type
_entity_poly.pdbx_seq_one_letter_code
_entity_poly.pdbx_strand_id
1 'polypeptide(L)'
;MGNDRLAAHAGLAQRGYQYVKAYGMGKLYRKAREHFGRNALERGYQEWMILNRPSESEKELQREHHFVQEPLISIVVPIYRTPEVFLREMIESVLNQTYGKLELCLADGSGEDDTAGTVICEYVEKD
;
A
#
# COMPACT_ATOMS: atom_id res chain seq x y z
N MET A 1 -19.93 -16.61 -25.21
CA MET A 1 -19.26 -16.49 -23.88
C MET A 1 -18.46 -17.72 -23.42
N GLY A 2 -18.41 -18.83 -24.14
CA GLY A 2 -17.67 -20.06 -23.74
C GLY A 2 -16.22 -20.17 -24.26
N ASN A 3 -15.91 -19.57 -25.41
CA ASN A 3 -14.61 -19.77 -26.07
C ASN A 3 -13.43 -19.04 -25.40
N ASP A 4 -13.67 -17.90 -24.76
CA ASP A 4 -12.58 -17.12 -24.14
C ASP A 4 -12.00 -17.79 -22.89
N ARG A 5 -12.82 -18.53 -22.14
CA ARG A 5 -12.34 -19.28 -20.97
C ARG A 5 -11.48 -20.46 -21.35
N LEU A 6 -11.84 -21.18 -22.43
CA LEU A 6 -11.04 -22.31 -22.92
C LEU A 6 -9.69 -21.85 -23.49
N ALA A 7 -9.64 -20.73 -24.18
CA ALA A 7 -8.39 -20.14 -24.67
C ALA A 7 -7.47 -19.67 -23.53
N ALA A 8 -8.04 -19.09 -22.46
CA ALA A 8 -7.28 -18.68 -21.28
C ALA A 8 -6.69 -19.88 -20.52
N HIS A 9 -7.44 -20.98 -20.39
CA HIS A 9 -6.94 -22.21 -19.74
C HIS A 9 -5.86 -22.92 -20.55
N ALA A 10 -5.99 -22.93 -21.90
CA ALA A 10 -4.95 -23.48 -22.78
C ALA A 10 -3.63 -22.67 -22.65
N GLY A 11 -3.71 -21.36 -22.58
CA GLY A 11 -2.54 -20.50 -22.37
C GLY A 11 -1.85 -20.70 -21.03
N LEU A 12 -2.60 -20.97 -19.96
CA LEU A 12 -2.05 -21.26 -18.62
C LEU A 12 -1.34 -22.62 -18.59
N ALA A 13 -1.94 -23.65 -19.18
CA ALA A 13 -1.34 -24.98 -19.26
C ALA A 13 -0.04 -24.95 -20.07
N GLN A 14 -0.01 -24.23 -21.19
CA GLN A 14 1.17 -24.09 -22.02
C GLN A 14 2.31 -23.34 -21.29
N ARG A 15 2.00 -22.27 -20.55
CA ARG A 15 2.98 -21.56 -19.71
C ARG A 15 3.51 -22.44 -18.59
N GLY A 16 2.64 -23.22 -17.93
CA GLY A 16 3.01 -24.19 -16.93
C GLY A 16 3.99 -25.24 -17.47
N TYR A 17 3.70 -25.81 -18.64
CA TYR A 17 4.57 -26.77 -19.30
C TYR A 17 5.94 -26.19 -19.66
N GLN A 18 5.98 -24.99 -20.25
CA GLN A 18 7.24 -24.33 -20.57
C GLN A 18 8.06 -24.02 -19.31
N TYR A 19 7.42 -23.63 -18.22
CA TYR A 19 8.09 -23.37 -16.94
C TYR A 19 8.68 -24.68 -16.36
N VAL A 20 7.93 -25.77 -16.42
CA VAL A 20 8.42 -27.09 -15.95
C VAL A 20 9.61 -27.56 -16.78
N LYS A 21 9.55 -27.39 -18.11
CA LYS A 21 10.64 -27.75 -19.00
C LYS A 21 11.92 -26.96 -18.72
N ALA A 22 11.77 -25.68 -18.38
CA ALA A 22 12.91 -24.78 -18.11
C ALA A 22 13.48 -24.94 -16.69
N TYR A 23 12.64 -25.17 -15.69
CA TYR A 23 13.02 -25.04 -14.28
C TYR A 23 12.71 -26.25 -13.40
N GLY A 24 12.02 -27.26 -13.93
CA GLY A 24 11.63 -28.50 -13.25
C GLY A 24 10.35 -28.36 -12.39
N MET A 25 9.73 -29.51 -12.11
CA MET A 25 8.48 -29.60 -11.33
C MET A 25 8.59 -29.04 -9.92
N GLY A 26 9.74 -29.24 -9.27
CA GLY A 26 9.95 -28.74 -7.89
C GLY A 26 9.86 -27.21 -7.77
N LYS A 27 10.38 -26.49 -8.77
CA LYS A 27 10.27 -25.02 -8.80
C LYS A 27 8.85 -24.55 -9.10
N LEU A 28 8.11 -25.26 -9.97
CA LEU A 28 6.71 -24.97 -10.22
C LEU A 28 5.85 -25.17 -8.96
N TYR A 29 6.06 -26.29 -8.24
CA TYR A 29 5.34 -26.56 -6.99
C TYR A 29 5.62 -25.49 -5.93
N ARG A 30 6.89 -25.09 -5.75
CA ARG A 30 7.25 -24.02 -4.82
C ARG A 30 6.58 -22.71 -5.18
N LYS A 31 6.61 -22.31 -6.46
CA LYS A 31 5.96 -21.07 -6.93
C LYS A 31 4.44 -21.10 -6.76
N ALA A 32 3.81 -22.25 -7.03
CA ALA A 32 2.38 -22.45 -6.79
C ALA A 32 2.05 -22.31 -5.28
N ARG A 33 2.81 -22.99 -4.42
CA ARG A 33 2.65 -22.93 -2.96
C ARG A 33 2.82 -21.50 -2.42
N GLU A 34 3.80 -20.74 -2.91
CA GLU A 34 4.02 -19.34 -2.54
C GLU A 34 2.86 -18.46 -3.00
N HIS A 35 2.32 -18.71 -4.19
CA HIS A 35 1.17 -17.96 -4.71
C HIS A 35 -0.11 -18.25 -3.93
N PHE A 36 -0.42 -19.51 -3.67
CA PHE A 36 -1.58 -19.91 -2.87
C PHE A 36 -1.45 -19.48 -1.41
N GLY A 37 -0.24 -19.55 -0.84
CA GLY A 37 0.04 -19.07 0.51
C GLY A 37 -0.17 -17.57 0.65
N ARG A 38 0.31 -16.77 -0.30
CA ARG A 38 0.07 -15.31 -0.31
C ARG A 38 -1.41 -14.98 -0.41
N ASN A 39 -2.16 -15.63 -1.29
CA ASN A 39 -3.59 -15.38 -1.43
C ASN A 39 -4.40 -15.74 -0.17
N ALA A 40 -3.94 -16.73 0.60
CA ALA A 40 -4.57 -17.09 1.88
C ALA A 40 -4.25 -16.05 2.97
N LEU A 41 -2.99 -15.59 3.04
CA LEU A 41 -2.56 -14.52 3.94
C LEU A 41 -3.23 -13.20 3.60
N GLU A 42 -3.34 -12.87 2.31
CA GLU A 42 -4.01 -11.65 1.84
C GLU A 42 -5.48 -11.63 2.24
N ARG A 43 -6.21 -12.74 2.07
CA ARG A 43 -7.61 -12.83 2.51
C ARG A 43 -7.74 -12.70 4.02
N GLY A 44 -6.89 -13.37 4.79
CA GLY A 44 -6.87 -13.24 6.24
C GLY A 44 -6.55 -11.80 6.69
N TYR A 45 -5.65 -11.11 5.98
CA TYR A 45 -5.35 -9.70 6.24
C TYR A 45 -6.54 -8.79 5.94
N GLN A 46 -7.24 -8.99 4.83
CA GLN A 46 -8.43 -8.20 4.49
C GLN A 46 -9.55 -8.39 5.54
N GLU A 47 -9.81 -9.64 5.96
CA GLU A 47 -10.77 -9.92 7.03
C GLU A 47 -10.34 -9.27 8.35
N TRP A 48 -9.06 -9.37 8.70
CA TRP A 48 -8.52 -8.72 9.89
C TRP A 48 -8.65 -7.20 9.82
N MET A 49 -8.36 -6.58 8.67
CA MET A 49 -8.52 -5.14 8.46
C MET A 49 -9.95 -4.67 8.67
N ILE A 50 -10.94 -5.42 8.15
CA ILE A 50 -12.35 -5.10 8.33
C ILE A 50 -12.75 -5.15 9.81
N LEU A 51 -12.29 -6.19 10.53
CA LEU A 51 -12.63 -6.40 11.94
C LEU A 51 -11.92 -5.42 12.89
N ASN A 52 -10.73 -4.93 12.51
CA ASN A 52 -9.91 -4.07 13.36
C ASN A 52 -9.88 -2.61 12.90
N ARG A 53 -10.63 -2.26 11.86
CA ARG A 53 -10.75 -0.88 11.43
C ARG A 53 -11.58 -0.09 12.43
N PRO A 54 -11.05 0.98 13.02
CA PRO A 54 -11.83 1.79 13.96
C PRO A 54 -13.03 2.43 13.26
N SER A 55 -14.17 2.40 13.93
CA SER A 55 -15.36 3.14 13.51
C SER A 55 -15.13 4.66 13.63
N GLU A 56 -15.97 5.46 12.99
CA GLU A 56 -15.83 6.92 13.09
C GLU A 56 -16.00 7.42 14.54
N SER A 57 -16.89 6.80 15.33
CA SER A 57 -17.04 7.12 16.76
C SER A 57 -15.80 6.78 17.58
N GLU A 58 -15.12 5.68 17.27
CA GLU A 58 -13.85 5.34 17.91
C GLU A 58 -12.74 6.32 17.54
N LYS A 59 -12.69 6.76 16.28
CA LYS A 59 -11.74 7.79 15.84
C LYS A 59 -11.98 9.15 16.51
N GLU A 60 -13.25 9.53 16.74
CA GLU A 60 -13.58 10.73 17.50
C GLU A 60 -13.09 10.63 18.94
N LEU A 61 -13.37 9.52 19.61
CA LEU A 61 -12.86 9.27 20.95
C LEU A 61 -11.32 9.29 21.01
N GLN A 62 -10.65 8.78 19.99
CA GLN A 62 -9.19 8.84 19.87
C GLN A 62 -8.68 10.28 19.72
N ARG A 63 -9.37 11.13 18.94
CA ARG A 63 -9.00 12.55 18.75
C ARG A 63 -9.21 13.37 20.00
N GLU A 64 -10.24 13.06 20.78
CA GLU A 64 -10.55 13.72 22.05
C GLU A 64 -9.67 13.23 23.20
N HIS A 65 -8.96 12.12 23.02
CA HIS A 65 -8.14 11.55 24.08
C HIS A 65 -6.90 12.39 24.34
N HIS A 66 -6.74 12.86 25.59
CA HIS A 66 -5.56 13.58 26.03
C HIS A 66 -4.58 12.62 26.73
N PHE A 67 -3.38 12.56 26.20
CA PHE A 67 -2.30 11.79 26.82
C PHE A 67 -1.60 12.63 27.88
N VAL A 68 -1.09 11.98 28.94
CA VAL A 68 -0.29 12.64 29.98
C VAL A 68 0.99 13.27 29.39
N GLN A 69 1.53 12.64 28.35
CA GLN A 69 2.63 13.15 27.56
C GLN A 69 2.23 13.09 26.09
N GLU A 70 2.38 14.20 25.41
CA GLU A 70 2.03 14.35 24.00
C GLU A 70 3.27 14.76 23.19
N PRO A 71 4.18 13.82 22.90
CA PRO A 71 5.38 14.11 22.14
C PRO A 71 5.03 14.48 20.70
N LEU A 72 5.81 15.36 20.10
CA LEU A 72 5.79 15.56 18.66
C LEU A 72 6.38 14.32 17.99
N ILE A 73 5.63 13.75 17.05
CA ILE A 73 6.07 12.58 16.27
C ILE A 73 6.42 13.04 14.86
N SER A 74 7.70 12.96 14.51
CA SER A 74 8.19 13.30 13.17
C SER A 74 8.12 12.06 12.27
N ILE A 75 7.36 12.16 11.18
CA ILE A 75 7.24 11.12 10.16
C ILE A 75 8.15 11.52 8.99
N VAL A 76 9.27 10.80 8.81
CA VAL A 76 10.24 11.08 7.76
C VAL A 76 10.00 10.15 6.57
N VAL A 77 9.68 10.74 5.41
CA VAL A 77 9.38 9.99 4.18
C VAL A 77 10.33 10.41 3.06
N PRO A 78 11.17 9.52 2.55
CA PRO A 78 11.94 9.77 1.33
C PRO A 78 11.03 9.69 0.10
N ILE A 79 11.16 10.67 -0.80
CA ILE A 79 10.45 10.74 -2.07
C ILE A 79 11.48 10.62 -3.21
N TYR A 80 11.17 9.79 -4.19
CA TYR A 80 11.96 9.69 -5.41
C TYR A 80 11.06 9.38 -6.60
N ARG A 81 10.83 10.36 -7.45
CA ARG A 81 9.97 10.25 -8.65
C ARG A 81 8.63 9.58 -8.34
N THR A 82 8.07 9.90 -7.18
CA THR A 82 6.81 9.31 -6.71
C THR A 82 5.65 9.86 -7.54
N PRO A 83 4.81 9.01 -8.16
CA PRO A 83 3.63 9.49 -8.87
C PRO A 83 2.72 10.31 -7.96
N GLU A 84 2.17 11.40 -8.49
CA GLU A 84 1.33 12.36 -7.76
C GLU A 84 0.23 11.70 -6.93
N VAL A 85 -0.47 10.72 -7.50
CA VAL A 85 -1.56 10.00 -6.81
C VAL A 85 -1.07 9.36 -5.51
N PHE A 86 0.05 8.65 -5.54
CA PHE A 86 0.59 7.99 -4.36
C PHE A 86 1.16 8.98 -3.34
N LEU A 87 1.74 10.10 -3.82
CA LEU A 87 2.23 11.15 -2.94
C LEU A 87 1.06 11.80 -2.18
N ARG A 88 -0.03 12.13 -2.86
CA ARG A 88 -1.25 12.67 -2.24
C ARG A 88 -1.87 11.69 -1.25
N GLU A 89 -2.04 10.43 -1.65
CA GLU A 89 -2.58 9.39 -0.75
C GLU A 89 -1.73 9.22 0.52
N MET A 90 -0.41 9.29 0.40
CA MET A 90 0.51 9.21 1.53
C MET A 90 0.34 10.43 2.45
N ILE A 91 0.36 11.66 1.92
CA ILE A 91 0.17 12.88 2.71
C ILE A 91 -1.19 12.84 3.43
N GLU A 92 -2.27 12.56 2.71
CA GLU A 92 -3.62 12.44 3.28
C GLU A 92 -3.69 11.35 4.37
N SER A 93 -2.96 10.27 4.23
CA SER A 93 -2.92 9.21 5.26
C SER A 93 -2.30 9.69 6.57
N VAL A 94 -1.35 10.61 6.52
CA VAL A 94 -0.73 11.24 7.69
C VAL A 94 -1.66 12.30 8.28
N LEU A 95 -2.23 13.18 7.44
CA LEU A 95 -3.15 14.23 7.88
C LEU A 95 -4.42 13.67 8.54
N ASN A 96 -4.87 12.48 8.12
CA ASN A 96 -6.04 11.80 8.66
C ASN A 96 -5.76 10.97 9.93
N GLN A 97 -4.56 11.05 10.52
CA GLN A 97 -4.28 10.38 11.79
C GLN A 97 -5.11 10.97 12.94
N THR A 98 -5.44 10.16 13.92
CA THR A 98 -6.21 10.60 15.10
C THR A 98 -5.34 11.33 16.12
N TYR A 99 -4.04 11.11 16.11
CA TYR A 99 -3.09 11.85 16.95
C TYR A 99 -2.64 13.12 16.22
N GLY A 100 -2.87 14.30 16.80
CA GLY A 100 -2.68 15.58 16.14
C GLY A 100 -1.29 16.21 16.24
N LYS A 101 -0.40 15.72 17.15
CA LYS A 101 0.96 16.26 17.29
C LYS A 101 1.94 15.52 16.38
N LEU A 102 1.74 15.69 15.09
CA LEU A 102 2.56 15.09 14.02
C LEU A 102 3.25 16.18 13.21
N GLU A 103 4.42 15.88 12.69
CA GLU A 103 5.04 16.62 11.61
C GLU A 103 5.45 15.64 10.49
N LEU A 104 5.23 16.05 9.25
CA LEU A 104 5.62 15.27 8.07
C LEU A 104 6.84 15.88 7.41
N CYS A 105 7.97 15.20 7.50
CA CYS A 105 9.23 15.61 6.92
C CYS A 105 9.46 14.87 5.59
N LEU A 106 9.35 15.57 4.46
CA LEU A 106 9.53 14.98 3.14
C LEU A 106 10.95 15.27 2.64
N ALA A 107 11.68 14.22 2.28
CA ALA A 107 13.02 14.32 1.70
C ALA A 107 12.95 13.92 0.22
N ASP A 108 12.90 14.92 -0.68
CA ASP A 108 12.80 14.69 -2.12
C ASP A 108 14.17 14.53 -2.76
N GLY A 109 14.41 13.35 -3.34
CA GLY A 109 15.60 13.01 -4.12
C GLY A 109 15.38 13.02 -5.64
N SER A 110 14.24 13.51 -6.14
CA SER A 110 13.84 13.41 -7.56
C SER A 110 14.67 14.30 -8.50
N GLY A 111 15.45 15.23 -7.97
CA GLY A 111 16.29 16.14 -8.75
C GLY A 111 15.47 17.24 -9.43
N GLU A 112 15.61 17.37 -10.75
CA GLU A 112 14.91 18.41 -11.53
C GLU A 112 13.42 18.08 -11.84
N ASP A 113 12.94 16.90 -11.43
CA ASP A 113 11.53 16.52 -11.58
C ASP A 113 10.69 17.17 -10.46
N ASP A 114 10.06 18.30 -10.76
CA ASP A 114 9.34 19.13 -9.80
C ASP A 114 7.88 18.69 -9.55
N THR A 115 7.47 17.52 -10.01
CA THR A 115 6.10 17.03 -9.77
C THR A 115 5.79 16.92 -8.28
N ALA A 116 6.73 16.42 -7.49
CA ALA A 116 6.60 16.32 -6.05
C ALA A 116 6.54 17.69 -5.37
N GLY A 117 7.40 18.64 -5.79
CA GLY A 117 7.44 20.00 -5.27
C GLY A 117 6.11 20.71 -5.42
N THR A 118 5.50 20.63 -6.60
CA THR A 118 4.18 21.23 -6.86
C THR A 118 3.12 20.69 -5.90
N VAL A 119 3.05 19.36 -5.73
CA VAL A 119 2.08 18.73 -4.82
C VAL A 119 2.32 19.16 -3.38
N ILE A 120 3.57 19.16 -2.93
CA ILE A 120 3.93 19.55 -1.56
C ILE A 120 3.52 21.00 -1.27
N CYS A 121 3.80 21.93 -2.19
CA CYS A 121 3.42 23.34 -2.03
C CYS A 121 1.92 23.52 -1.82
N GLU A 122 1.08 22.77 -2.53
CA GLU A 122 -0.38 22.84 -2.36
C GLU A 122 -0.84 22.45 -0.94
N TYR A 123 -0.13 21.57 -0.26
CA TYR A 123 -0.45 21.19 1.12
C TYR A 123 0.11 22.19 2.14
N VAL A 124 1.32 22.71 1.93
CA VAL A 124 1.92 23.73 2.80
C VAL A 124 1.12 25.03 2.81
N GLU A 125 0.49 25.41 1.70
CA GLU A 125 -0.36 26.60 1.64
C GLU A 125 -1.70 26.45 2.37
N LYS A 126 -2.11 25.22 2.70
CA LYS A 126 -3.37 24.92 3.38
C LYS A 126 -3.23 24.73 4.89
N ASP A 127 -2.00 24.57 5.37
CA ASP A 127 -1.67 24.34 6.78
C ASP A 127 -1.50 25.68 7.51
#